data_9284ddb7acdc0a3c9253350ca53ff459
#
_entry.id   9284ddb7acdc0a3c9253350ca53ff459
#
_cell.length_a   1.000
_cell.length_b   1.000
_cell.length_c   1.000
_cell.angle_alpha   90.00
_cell.angle_beta   90.00
_cell.angle_gamma   90.00
#
_symmetry.space_group_name_H-M   'P 1'
#
loop_
_entity.id
_entity.type
_entity.pdbx_description
1 polymer ?
#
loop_
_entity_poly.entity_id
_entity_poly.type
_entity_poly.pdbx_seq_one_letter_code
_entity_poly.pdbx_strand_id
1 'polypeptide(L)'
;LDVDRMDYMIRDQANTGAQIGGFDSARVIRALRVGKDGRMFVKRWGLPAIEAYLVTRYHMYQQVYFHKVNMLTQAYLVNMLERARTLAEAGALQLSPELEHMLLNDALSPQEYVLLNDAHVKVALPGWAKHEDARLAGYAQRLLSRKGFHKSLRIEPLTVEMCEVVMPRIAEALSEHGYDVELDLIQATIRKRGYLPYNGGIVLEDGRDASEHSALIRSLAQPNERCLIFVPEDVRDEMERSVREWIKPTQSSLAQFD
;
A
#
# COMPACT_ATOMS: atom_id res chain seq x y z
N LEU A 1 -8.77 -11.92 -15.21
CA LEU A 1 -8.70 -10.74 -16.08
C LEU A 1 -9.91 -9.86 -15.84
N ASP A 2 -9.68 -8.56 -15.83
CA ASP A 2 -10.66 -7.57 -15.40
C ASP A 2 -10.51 -6.34 -16.31
N VAL A 3 -11.59 -5.93 -16.97
CA VAL A 3 -11.59 -4.83 -17.94
C VAL A 3 -11.32 -3.49 -17.25
N ASP A 4 -11.89 -3.28 -16.06
CA ASP A 4 -11.65 -2.09 -15.25
C ASP A 4 -10.17 -1.94 -14.91
N ARG A 5 -9.50 -3.02 -14.53
CA ARG A 5 -8.05 -3.01 -14.28
C ARG A 5 -7.23 -2.70 -15.54
N MET A 6 -7.61 -3.21 -16.68
CA MET A 6 -6.95 -2.88 -17.94
C MET A 6 -7.09 -1.39 -18.26
N ASP A 7 -8.28 -0.83 -18.06
CA ASP A 7 -8.56 0.59 -18.29
C ASP A 7 -7.76 1.48 -17.35
N TYR A 8 -7.89 1.30 -16.02
CA TYR A 8 -7.22 2.21 -15.10
C TYR A 8 -5.69 2.12 -15.18
N MET A 9 -5.12 0.95 -15.49
CA MET A 9 -3.66 0.85 -15.65
C MET A 9 -3.14 1.67 -16.81
N ILE A 10 -3.85 1.69 -17.94
CA ILE A 10 -3.49 2.51 -19.10
C ILE A 10 -3.64 4.00 -18.76
N ARG A 11 -4.75 4.37 -18.16
CA ARG A 11 -5.07 5.75 -17.77
C ARG A 11 -4.15 6.28 -16.68
N ASP A 12 -3.87 5.50 -15.66
CA ASP A 12 -2.98 5.91 -14.57
C ASP A 12 -1.53 6.03 -15.05
N GLN A 13 -1.08 5.15 -15.95
CA GLN A 13 0.23 5.29 -16.58
C GLN A 13 0.36 6.61 -17.35
N ALA A 14 -0.66 6.96 -18.13
CA ALA A 14 -0.69 8.22 -18.87
C ALA A 14 -0.71 9.45 -17.94
N ASN A 15 -1.51 9.39 -16.86
CA ASN A 15 -1.67 10.50 -15.92
C ASN A 15 -0.47 10.69 -14.99
N THR A 16 0.22 9.62 -14.63
CA THR A 16 1.40 9.68 -13.74
C THR A 16 2.69 9.93 -14.48
N GLY A 17 2.72 9.73 -15.81
CA GLY A 17 3.93 9.78 -16.63
C GLY A 17 4.90 8.62 -16.36
N ALA A 18 4.49 7.59 -15.65
CA ALA A 18 5.33 6.44 -15.34
C ALA A 18 5.57 5.59 -16.59
N GLN A 19 6.83 5.51 -17.03
CA GLN A 19 7.22 4.71 -18.20
C GLN A 19 7.57 3.28 -17.79
N ILE A 20 6.55 2.48 -17.49
CA ILE A 20 6.72 1.11 -16.98
C ILE A 20 6.50 0.02 -18.02
N GLY A 21 6.47 0.38 -19.28
CA GLY A 21 6.07 -0.49 -20.38
C GLY A 21 4.55 -0.52 -20.55
N GLY A 22 4.10 -1.26 -21.54
CA GLY A 22 2.69 -1.38 -21.88
C GLY A 22 2.31 -2.82 -22.19
N PHE A 23 1.02 -3.04 -22.36
CA PHE A 23 0.47 -4.30 -22.85
C PHE A 23 -0.56 -4.05 -23.94
N ASP A 24 -0.72 -4.99 -24.85
CA ASP A 24 -1.72 -4.93 -25.91
C ASP A 24 -3.09 -5.42 -25.38
N SER A 25 -3.91 -4.48 -24.87
CA SER A 25 -5.23 -4.77 -24.36
C SER A 25 -6.16 -5.37 -25.44
N ALA A 26 -6.04 -4.91 -26.68
CA ALA A 26 -6.82 -5.44 -27.80
C ALA A 26 -6.47 -6.91 -28.05
N ARG A 27 -5.19 -7.27 -27.95
CA ARG A 27 -4.74 -8.66 -28.08
C ARG A 27 -5.21 -9.54 -26.93
N VAL A 28 -5.19 -9.01 -25.70
CA VAL A 28 -5.76 -9.70 -24.52
C VAL A 28 -7.24 -10.00 -24.75
N ILE A 29 -8.04 -9.00 -25.13
CA ILE A 29 -9.48 -9.14 -25.39
C ILE A 29 -9.73 -10.12 -26.54
N ARG A 30 -8.98 -10.05 -27.64
CA ARG A 30 -9.11 -10.97 -28.77
C ARG A 30 -8.76 -12.42 -28.43
N ALA A 31 -7.95 -12.65 -27.40
CA ALA A 31 -7.59 -13.99 -26.95
C ALA A 31 -8.65 -14.62 -26.02
N LEU A 32 -9.55 -13.82 -25.44
CA LEU A 32 -10.61 -14.31 -24.56
C LEU A 32 -11.68 -15.08 -25.34
N ARG A 33 -12.15 -16.17 -24.76
CA ARG A 33 -13.27 -16.97 -25.24
C ARG A 33 -14.16 -17.38 -24.07
N VAL A 34 -15.40 -17.65 -24.38
CA VAL A 34 -16.37 -18.24 -23.44
C VAL A 34 -16.55 -19.71 -23.82
N GLY A 35 -16.37 -20.60 -22.87
CA GLY A 35 -16.57 -22.02 -23.00
C GLY A 35 -18.06 -22.38 -23.03
N LYS A 36 -18.36 -23.62 -23.35
CA LYS A 36 -19.73 -24.15 -23.34
C LYS A 36 -20.36 -24.14 -21.94
N ASP A 37 -19.53 -24.15 -20.92
CA ASP A 37 -19.88 -24.06 -19.49
C ASP A 37 -20.09 -22.61 -19.00
N GLY A 38 -19.99 -21.63 -19.90
CA GLY A 38 -20.11 -20.19 -19.57
C GLY A 38 -18.86 -19.58 -18.95
N ARG A 39 -17.78 -20.33 -18.73
CA ARG A 39 -16.55 -19.81 -18.16
C ARG A 39 -15.65 -19.21 -19.23
N MET A 40 -14.97 -18.12 -18.86
CA MET A 40 -13.97 -17.52 -19.73
C MET A 40 -12.63 -18.26 -19.67
N PHE A 41 -11.99 -18.38 -20.81
CA PHE A 41 -10.63 -18.88 -20.94
C PHE A 41 -9.84 -18.08 -21.98
N VAL A 42 -8.52 -18.20 -21.96
CA VAL A 42 -7.60 -17.52 -22.89
C VAL A 42 -7.06 -18.53 -23.89
N LYS A 43 -7.08 -18.20 -25.18
CA LYS A 43 -6.38 -18.96 -26.21
C LYS A 43 -4.88 -18.94 -25.97
N ARG A 44 -4.19 -20.09 -26.20
CA ARG A 44 -2.75 -20.25 -25.95
C ARG A 44 -1.88 -19.19 -26.63
N TRP A 45 -2.24 -18.77 -27.83
CA TRP A 45 -1.53 -17.70 -28.54
C TRP A 45 -1.61 -16.34 -27.85
N GLY A 46 -2.56 -16.14 -26.93
CA GLY A 46 -2.72 -14.94 -26.13
C GLY A 46 -1.82 -14.89 -24.90
N LEU A 47 -1.16 -16.00 -24.52
CA LEU A 47 -0.34 -16.08 -23.30
C LEU A 47 0.72 -14.96 -23.21
N PRO A 48 1.48 -14.60 -24.29
CA PRO A 48 2.44 -13.50 -24.21
C PRO A 48 1.80 -12.14 -23.88
N ALA A 49 0.56 -11.88 -24.33
CA ALA A 49 -0.15 -10.66 -23.98
C ALA A 49 -0.61 -10.64 -22.52
N ILE A 50 -0.97 -11.81 -21.97
CA ILE A 50 -1.27 -11.98 -20.55
C ILE A 50 -0.02 -11.75 -19.68
N GLU A 51 1.12 -12.30 -20.09
CA GLU A 51 2.41 -12.06 -19.43
C GLU A 51 2.74 -10.56 -19.37
N ALA A 52 2.66 -9.88 -20.52
CA ALA A 52 2.91 -8.45 -20.60
C ALA A 52 1.95 -7.65 -19.70
N TYR A 53 0.66 -8.00 -19.69
CA TYR A 53 -0.33 -7.40 -18.79
C TYR A 53 0.03 -7.58 -17.31
N LEU A 54 0.39 -8.79 -16.89
CA LEU A 54 0.72 -9.08 -15.49
C LEU A 54 2.01 -8.40 -15.04
N VAL A 55 3.02 -8.34 -15.91
CA VAL A 55 4.28 -7.62 -15.67
C VAL A 55 4.03 -6.12 -15.55
N THR A 56 3.29 -5.54 -16.49
CA THR A 56 2.91 -4.11 -16.43
C THR A 56 2.17 -3.80 -15.14
N ARG A 57 1.21 -4.65 -14.77
CA ARG A 57 0.48 -4.52 -13.50
C ARG A 57 1.41 -4.57 -12.29
N TYR A 58 2.35 -5.52 -12.26
CA TYR A 58 3.33 -5.63 -11.20
C TYR A 58 4.16 -4.34 -11.06
N HIS A 59 4.66 -3.80 -12.18
CA HIS A 59 5.42 -2.56 -12.17
C HIS A 59 4.58 -1.34 -11.77
N MET A 60 3.31 -1.26 -12.18
CA MET A 60 2.39 -0.21 -11.70
C MET A 60 2.28 -0.22 -10.19
N TYR A 61 2.10 -1.40 -9.59
CA TYR A 61 2.07 -1.52 -8.13
C TYR A 61 3.37 -1.04 -7.49
N GLN A 62 4.53 -1.46 -8.02
CA GLN A 62 5.83 -1.13 -7.44
C GLN A 62 6.19 0.36 -7.56
N GLN A 63 5.90 0.97 -8.70
CA GLN A 63 6.38 2.32 -9.00
C GLN A 63 5.34 3.42 -8.71
N VAL A 64 4.05 3.10 -8.78
CA VAL A 64 2.98 4.09 -8.63
C VAL A 64 2.21 3.85 -7.32
N TYR A 65 1.52 2.72 -7.18
CA TYR A 65 0.60 2.53 -6.05
C TYR A 65 1.33 2.34 -4.73
N PHE A 66 2.48 1.64 -4.71
CA PHE A 66 3.33 1.46 -3.53
C PHE A 66 4.49 2.46 -3.46
N HIS A 67 4.41 3.55 -4.22
CA HIS A 67 5.39 4.61 -4.06
C HIS A 67 5.35 5.13 -2.62
N LYS A 68 6.54 5.33 -2.03
CA LYS A 68 6.69 5.69 -0.61
C LYS A 68 5.81 6.86 -0.16
N VAL A 69 5.61 7.87 -1.01
CA VAL A 69 4.76 9.03 -0.68
C VAL A 69 3.29 8.60 -0.61
N ASN A 70 2.81 7.73 -1.50
CA ASN A 70 1.45 7.22 -1.43
C ASN A 70 1.23 6.38 -0.18
N MET A 71 2.19 5.51 0.15
CA MET A 71 2.13 4.69 1.37
C MET A 71 2.12 5.54 2.63
N LEU A 72 2.95 6.59 2.68
CA LEU A 72 2.95 7.54 3.78
C LEU A 72 1.63 8.32 3.89
N THR A 73 1.09 8.79 2.76
CA THR A 73 -0.18 9.51 2.73
C THR A 73 -1.34 8.64 3.21
N GLN A 74 -1.36 7.36 2.81
CA GLN A 74 -2.34 6.39 3.31
C GLN A 74 -2.20 6.17 4.82
N ALA A 75 -0.97 6.01 5.33
CA ALA A 75 -0.73 5.86 6.75
C ALA A 75 -1.17 7.10 7.55
N TYR A 76 -0.89 8.31 7.06
CA TYR A 76 -1.40 9.54 7.69
C TYR A 76 -2.93 9.56 7.74
N LEU A 77 -3.59 9.17 6.64
CA LEU A 77 -5.05 9.16 6.58
C LEU A 77 -5.63 8.16 7.60
N VAL A 78 -5.07 6.96 7.67
CA VAL A 78 -5.51 5.93 8.64
C VAL A 78 -5.32 6.41 10.07
N ASN A 79 -4.10 6.84 10.43
CA ASN A 79 -3.79 7.30 11.79
C ASN A 79 -4.63 8.52 12.19
N MET A 80 -4.88 9.43 11.25
CA MET A 80 -5.74 10.59 11.46
C MET A 80 -7.18 10.19 11.76
N LEU A 81 -7.74 9.24 10.98
CA LEU A 81 -9.11 8.76 11.18
C LEU A 81 -9.24 7.96 12.49
N GLU A 82 -8.25 7.15 12.82
CA GLU A 82 -8.21 6.43 14.12
C GLU A 82 -8.13 7.42 15.29
N ARG A 83 -7.32 8.49 15.16
CA ARG A 83 -7.27 9.54 16.20
C ARG A 83 -8.58 10.31 16.30
N ALA A 84 -9.19 10.64 15.17
CA ALA A 84 -10.50 11.30 15.13
C ALA A 84 -11.58 10.43 15.81
N ARG A 85 -11.57 9.12 15.55
CA ARG A 85 -12.44 8.15 16.23
C ARG A 85 -12.25 8.21 17.74
N THR A 86 -11.00 8.08 18.23
CA THR A 86 -10.68 8.10 19.66
C THR A 86 -11.15 9.39 20.34
N LEU A 87 -10.95 10.54 19.68
CA LEU A 87 -11.39 11.83 20.21
C LEU A 87 -12.90 11.97 20.22
N ALA A 88 -13.59 11.46 19.21
CA ALA A 88 -15.05 11.46 19.15
C ALA A 88 -15.67 10.55 20.22
N GLU A 89 -15.13 9.35 20.43
CA GLU A 89 -15.54 8.44 21.51
C GLU A 89 -15.36 9.08 22.91
N ALA A 90 -14.33 9.92 23.08
CA ALA A 90 -14.10 10.69 24.31
C ALA A 90 -14.93 11.97 24.40
N GLY A 91 -15.76 12.32 23.40
CA GLY A 91 -16.52 13.55 23.35
C GLY A 91 -15.69 14.82 23.09
N ALA A 92 -14.42 14.66 22.71
CA ALA A 92 -13.49 15.76 22.44
C ALA A 92 -13.49 16.24 20.98
N LEU A 93 -14.13 15.52 20.07
CA LEU A 93 -14.27 15.89 18.66
C LEU A 93 -15.71 15.66 18.19
N GLN A 94 -16.32 16.66 17.59
CA GLN A 94 -17.61 16.53 16.94
C GLN A 94 -17.41 16.16 15.47
N LEU A 95 -18.04 15.08 15.02
CA LEU A 95 -18.03 14.59 13.65
C LEU A 95 -19.28 15.03 12.90
N SER A 96 -19.23 15.05 11.55
CA SER A 96 -20.46 15.09 10.77
C SER A 96 -21.19 13.74 10.89
N PRO A 97 -22.51 13.69 10.68
CA PRO A 97 -23.27 12.44 10.80
C PRO A 97 -22.69 11.29 9.95
N GLU A 98 -22.21 11.57 8.74
CA GLU A 98 -21.62 10.58 7.84
C GLU A 98 -20.27 10.05 8.38
N LEU A 99 -19.41 10.94 8.91
CA LEU A 99 -18.14 10.53 9.53
C LEU A 99 -18.38 9.81 10.85
N GLU A 100 -19.37 10.21 11.63
CA GLU A 100 -19.78 9.53 12.86
C GLU A 100 -20.23 8.11 12.56
N HIS A 101 -21.10 7.92 11.57
CA HIS A 101 -21.51 6.59 11.10
C HIS A 101 -20.34 5.75 10.63
N MET A 102 -19.40 6.35 9.86
CA MET A 102 -18.23 5.63 9.34
C MET A 102 -17.24 5.22 10.45
N LEU A 103 -17.01 6.08 11.43
CA LEU A 103 -15.93 5.89 12.42
C LEU A 103 -16.41 5.19 13.70
N LEU A 104 -17.66 5.38 14.12
CA LEU A 104 -18.15 4.91 15.41
C LEU A 104 -19.10 3.70 15.30
N ASN A 105 -19.66 3.43 14.13
CA ASN A 105 -20.56 2.28 13.95
C ASN A 105 -19.80 1.06 13.43
N ASP A 106 -20.10 -0.11 13.99
CA ASP A 106 -19.48 -1.38 13.59
C ASP A 106 -19.95 -1.87 12.21
N ALA A 107 -21.13 -1.44 11.75
CA ALA A 107 -21.68 -1.81 10.46
C ALA A 107 -22.51 -0.67 9.87
N LEU A 108 -22.31 -0.42 8.59
CA LEU A 108 -23.11 0.50 7.80
C LEU A 108 -24.14 -0.26 6.99
N SER A 109 -25.37 0.26 6.89
CA SER A 109 -26.32 -0.22 5.91
C SER A 109 -25.83 0.09 4.49
N PRO A 110 -26.28 -0.64 3.45
CA PRO A 110 -25.94 -0.31 2.06
C PRO A 110 -26.30 1.13 1.67
N GLN A 111 -27.39 1.67 2.22
CA GLN A 111 -27.84 3.03 1.98
C GLN A 111 -26.89 4.07 2.56
N GLU A 112 -26.41 3.88 3.78
CA GLU A 112 -25.42 4.74 4.43
C GLU A 112 -24.08 4.66 3.72
N TYR A 113 -23.63 3.44 3.35
CA TYR A 113 -22.36 3.25 2.65
C TYR A 113 -22.31 4.01 1.31
N VAL A 114 -23.38 4.01 0.53
CA VAL A 114 -23.45 4.71 -0.77
C VAL A 114 -23.33 6.23 -0.62
N LEU A 115 -23.70 6.79 0.53
CA LEU A 115 -23.59 8.22 0.80
C LEU A 115 -22.17 8.66 1.17
N LEU A 116 -21.32 7.72 1.64
CA LEU A 116 -19.95 8.04 2.00
C LEU A 116 -19.08 8.28 0.76
N ASN A 117 -18.31 9.35 0.80
CA ASN A 117 -17.35 9.68 -0.23
C ASN A 117 -16.19 10.54 0.35
N ASP A 118 -15.14 10.72 -0.43
CA ASP A 118 -13.95 11.49 -0.03
C ASP A 118 -14.24 12.93 0.41
N ALA A 119 -15.36 13.52 -0.01
CA ALA A 119 -15.67 14.91 0.33
C ALA A 119 -15.89 15.10 1.83
N HIS A 120 -16.46 14.12 2.53
CA HIS A 120 -16.66 14.20 3.98
C HIS A 120 -15.33 14.40 4.73
N VAL A 121 -14.30 13.63 4.37
CA VAL A 121 -12.96 13.78 4.94
C VAL A 121 -12.33 15.11 4.52
N LYS A 122 -12.45 15.48 3.23
CA LYS A 122 -11.89 16.75 2.71
C LYS A 122 -12.48 17.99 3.39
N VAL A 123 -13.77 17.97 3.73
CA VAL A 123 -14.46 19.05 4.44
C VAL A 123 -14.02 19.12 5.91
N ALA A 124 -13.76 17.99 6.55
CA ALA A 124 -13.33 17.94 7.94
C ALA A 124 -11.86 18.40 8.13
N LEU A 125 -10.98 18.12 7.15
CA LEU A 125 -9.55 18.38 7.24
C LEU A 125 -9.15 19.79 7.71
N PRO A 126 -9.74 20.90 7.18
CA PRO A 126 -9.37 22.26 7.62
C PRO A 126 -9.69 22.53 9.10
N GLY A 127 -10.77 21.94 9.62
CA GLY A 127 -11.13 22.01 11.03
C GLY A 127 -10.17 21.19 11.89
N TRP A 128 -9.90 19.96 11.49
CA TRP A 128 -8.97 19.08 12.20
C TRP A 128 -7.53 19.61 12.23
N ALA A 129 -7.10 20.29 11.19
CA ALA A 129 -5.78 20.94 11.14
C ALA A 129 -5.59 22.06 12.17
N LYS A 130 -6.67 22.56 12.78
CA LYS A 130 -6.67 23.60 13.82
C LYS A 130 -7.10 23.06 15.19
N HIS A 131 -7.30 21.75 15.29
CA HIS A 131 -7.72 21.13 16.53
C HIS A 131 -6.62 21.22 17.59
N GLU A 132 -7.02 21.26 18.88
CA GLU A 132 -6.08 21.34 20.01
C GLU A 132 -5.24 20.08 20.19
N ASP A 133 -5.75 18.93 19.75
CA ASP A 133 -5.00 17.68 19.74
C ASP A 133 -3.90 17.74 18.69
N ALA A 134 -2.65 17.71 19.14
CA ALA A 134 -1.46 17.88 18.29
C ALA A 134 -1.31 16.76 17.25
N ARG A 135 -1.74 15.52 17.54
CA ARG A 135 -1.65 14.38 16.63
C ARG A 135 -2.66 14.50 15.50
N LEU A 136 -3.93 14.78 15.82
CA LEU A 136 -4.96 15.02 14.81
C LEU A 136 -4.58 16.21 13.91
N ALA A 137 -4.20 17.32 14.53
CA ALA A 137 -3.79 18.53 13.80
C ALA A 137 -2.55 18.30 12.94
N GLY A 138 -1.56 17.57 13.44
CA GLY A 138 -0.33 17.28 12.74
C GLY A 138 -0.54 16.44 11.47
N TYR A 139 -1.35 15.39 11.52
CA TYR A 139 -1.72 14.61 10.34
C TYR A 139 -2.53 15.43 9.33
N ALA A 140 -3.55 16.14 9.80
CA ALA A 140 -4.41 16.95 8.93
C ALA A 140 -3.63 18.08 8.23
N GLN A 141 -2.71 18.78 8.92
CA GLN A 141 -1.85 19.82 8.34
C GLN A 141 -0.93 19.25 7.26
N ARG A 142 -0.30 18.10 7.50
CA ARG A 142 0.55 17.43 6.51
C ARG A 142 -0.23 17.06 5.26
N LEU A 143 -1.43 16.49 5.42
CA LEU A 143 -2.31 16.13 4.29
C LEU A 143 -2.77 17.35 3.48
N LEU A 144 -3.13 18.46 4.13
CA LEU A 144 -3.56 19.69 3.47
C LEU A 144 -2.43 20.40 2.74
N SER A 145 -1.33 20.63 3.44
CA SER A 145 -0.23 21.48 2.95
C SER A 145 0.78 20.71 2.07
N ARG A 146 0.83 19.40 2.20
CA ARG A 146 1.88 18.52 1.64
C ARG A 146 3.30 18.93 2.09
N LYS A 147 3.42 19.59 3.23
CA LYS A 147 4.69 20.02 3.83
C LYS A 147 4.96 19.22 5.11
N GLY A 148 6.24 19.12 5.50
CA GLY A 148 6.63 18.42 6.71
C GLY A 148 6.36 16.92 6.67
N PHE A 149 6.41 16.31 5.47
CA PHE A 149 6.27 14.87 5.33
C PHE A 149 7.50 14.18 5.89
N HIS A 150 7.25 13.13 6.67
CA HIS A 150 8.29 12.21 7.10
C HIS A 150 9.04 11.61 5.90
N LYS A 151 10.27 11.18 6.14
CA LYS A 151 11.12 10.56 5.13
C LYS A 151 11.28 9.07 5.39
N SER A 152 11.15 8.26 4.35
CA SER A 152 11.42 6.85 4.46
C SER A 152 12.89 6.60 4.73
N LEU A 153 13.20 5.66 5.61
CA LEU A 153 14.54 5.11 5.74
C LEU A 153 14.94 4.39 4.45
N ARG A 154 16.18 4.63 3.99
CA ARG A 154 16.75 4.03 2.76
C ARG A 154 17.50 2.75 3.11
N ILE A 155 16.75 1.75 3.57
CA ILE A 155 17.26 0.44 3.95
C ILE A 155 16.53 -0.60 3.12
N GLU A 156 17.26 -1.30 2.27
CA GLU A 156 16.71 -2.32 1.38
C GLU A 156 17.62 -3.56 1.37
N PRO A 157 17.03 -4.74 1.46
CA PRO A 157 15.62 -5.01 1.78
C PRO A 157 15.34 -4.85 3.28
N LEU A 158 14.20 -4.25 3.63
CA LEU A 158 13.69 -4.24 4.99
C LEU A 158 12.48 -5.17 5.06
N THR A 159 12.67 -6.37 5.63
CA THR A 159 11.58 -7.35 5.78
C THR A 159 10.66 -6.97 6.93
N VAL A 160 9.50 -7.61 7.00
CA VAL A 160 8.54 -7.38 8.10
C VAL A 160 9.15 -7.78 9.43
N GLU A 161 9.88 -8.90 9.49
CA GLU A 161 10.56 -9.38 10.71
C GLU A 161 11.65 -8.41 11.16
N MET A 162 12.43 -7.85 10.23
CA MET A 162 13.41 -6.80 10.56
C MET A 162 12.73 -5.57 11.13
N CYS A 163 11.58 -5.16 10.57
CA CYS A 163 10.80 -4.05 11.12
C CYS A 163 10.39 -4.29 12.57
N GLU A 164 9.85 -5.46 12.90
CA GLU A 164 9.44 -5.81 14.25
C GLU A 164 10.59 -5.65 15.27
N VAL A 165 11.81 -5.98 14.86
CA VAL A 165 13.01 -5.86 15.70
C VAL A 165 13.46 -4.41 15.88
N VAL A 166 13.42 -3.59 14.81
CA VAL A 166 13.99 -2.23 14.85
C VAL A 166 13.00 -1.17 15.31
N MET A 167 11.69 -1.37 15.13
CA MET A 167 10.67 -0.38 15.50
C MET A 167 10.73 0.07 16.96
N PRO A 168 10.85 -0.83 17.97
CA PRO A 168 10.96 -0.41 19.38
C PRO A 168 12.20 0.46 19.64
N ARG A 169 13.32 0.14 18.99
CA ARG A 169 14.58 0.90 19.13
C ARG A 169 14.51 2.28 18.47
N ILE A 170 13.85 2.38 17.32
CA ILE A 170 13.61 3.67 16.67
C ILE A 170 12.67 4.51 17.54
N ALA A 171 11.64 3.91 18.13
CA ALA A 171 10.71 4.59 19.02
C ALA A 171 11.43 5.19 20.25
N GLU A 172 12.31 4.43 20.88
CA GLU A 172 13.15 4.88 21.99
C GLU A 172 14.02 6.07 21.56
N ALA A 173 14.76 5.92 20.47
CA ALA A 173 15.64 6.98 19.96
C ALA A 173 14.86 8.26 19.59
N LEU A 174 13.68 8.16 18.96
CA LEU A 174 12.84 9.33 18.67
C LEU A 174 12.34 10.01 19.95
N SER A 175 11.95 9.23 20.96
CA SER A 175 11.55 9.78 22.27
C SER A 175 12.71 10.55 22.93
N GLU A 176 13.94 10.04 22.87
CA GLU A 176 15.13 10.74 23.38
C GLU A 176 15.39 12.06 22.66
N HIS A 177 15.05 12.14 21.37
CA HIS A 177 15.11 13.37 20.58
C HIS A 177 13.92 14.32 20.80
N GLY A 178 12.95 13.95 21.67
CA GLY A 178 11.78 14.76 21.99
C GLY A 178 10.62 14.69 21.00
N TYR A 179 10.62 13.68 20.11
CA TYR A 179 9.53 13.45 19.18
C TYR A 179 8.35 12.69 19.81
N ASP A 180 7.15 12.95 19.32
CA ASP A 180 5.96 12.15 19.63
C ASP A 180 5.96 10.89 18.75
N VAL A 181 6.30 9.75 19.33
CA VAL A 181 6.40 8.47 18.61
C VAL A 181 5.12 8.11 17.84
N GLU A 182 3.94 8.39 18.40
CA GLU A 182 2.67 8.08 17.71
C GLU A 182 2.41 9.01 16.53
N LEU A 183 2.97 10.22 16.53
CA LEU A 183 2.86 11.16 15.42
C LEU A 183 4.00 11.01 14.42
N ASP A 184 5.21 10.73 14.90
CA ASP A 184 6.45 10.92 14.15
C ASP A 184 7.16 9.63 13.74
N LEU A 185 6.68 8.46 14.20
CA LEU A 185 7.13 7.15 13.72
C LEU A 185 6.01 6.46 12.95
N ILE A 186 6.16 6.40 11.64
CA ILE A 186 5.15 5.82 10.75
C ILE A 186 5.69 4.54 10.12
N GLN A 187 4.90 3.48 10.18
CA GLN A 187 5.18 2.21 9.48
C GLN A 187 4.14 1.96 8.39
N ALA A 188 4.59 1.47 7.25
CA ALA A 188 3.72 0.96 6.21
C ALA A 188 4.25 -0.40 5.71
N THR A 189 3.38 -1.41 5.73
CA THR A 189 3.73 -2.75 5.26
C THR A 189 3.09 -2.99 3.89
N ILE A 190 3.91 -3.41 2.93
CA ILE A 190 3.48 -3.79 1.60
C ILE A 190 3.48 -5.31 1.53
N ARG A 191 2.30 -5.89 1.31
CA ARG A 191 2.11 -7.34 1.09
C ARG A 191 1.38 -7.53 -0.23
N LYS A 192 2.09 -7.90 -1.29
CA LYS A 192 1.49 -8.08 -2.61
C LYS A 192 2.19 -9.19 -3.40
N ARG A 193 1.36 -9.98 -4.09
CA ARG A 193 1.82 -10.87 -5.17
C ARG A 193 1.49 -10.22 -6.51
N GLY A 194 2.37 -10.34 -7.48
CA GLY A 194 2.11 -9.85 -8.84
C GLY A 194 0.98 -10.64 -9.51
N TYR A 195 0.87 -11.93 -9.17
CA TYR A 195 -0.23 -12.79 -9.59
C TYR A 195 -0.74 -13.63 -8.42
N LEU A 196 -2.05 -13.68 -8.26
CA LEU A 196 -2.73 -14.58 -7.34
C LEU A 196 -3.90 -15.23 -8.09
N PRO A 197 -3.91 -16.55 -8.25
CA PRO A 197 -5.05 -17.27 -8.83
C PRO A 197 -6.28 -17.08 -7.93
N TYR A 198 -7.22 -16.28 -8.39
CA TYR A 198 -8.50 -16.06 -7.73
C TYR A 198 -9.61 -16.70 -8.56
N ASN A 199 -10.53 -17.45 -7.96
CA ASN A 199 -11.59 -18.18 -8.65
C ASN A 199 -11.09 -19.07 -9.83
N GLY A 200 -10.00 -19.79 -9.61
CA GLY A 200 -9.41 -20.66 -10.63
C GLY A 200 -8.36 -20.01 -11.52
N GLY A 201 -8.01 -18.75 -11.29
CA GLY A 201 -6.93 -18.06 -11.98
C GLY A 201 -7.25 -17.62 -13.41
N ILE A 202 -6.22 -17.46 -14.23
CA ILE A 202 -6.33 -17.16 -15.67
C ILE A 202 -6.21 -18.47 -16.42
N VAL A 203 -7.35 -19.08 -16.74
CA VAL A 203 -7.43 -20.40 -17.36
C VAL A 203 -7.12 -20.32 -18.85
N LEU A 204 -6.28 -21.23 -19.36
CA LEU A 204 -6.03 -21.42 -20.78
C LEU A 204 -7.00 -22.44 -21.39
N GLU A 205 -6.96 -22.59 -22.71
CA GLU A 205 -7.86 -23.48 -23.47
C GLU A 205 -7.77 -24.96 -23.11
N ASP A 206 -6.71 -25.38 -22.44
CA ASP A 206 -6.52 -26.74 -21.93
C ASP A 206 -7.05 -26.94 -20.50
N GLY A 207 -7.68 -25.90 -19.92
CA GLY A 207 -8.27 -25.93 -18.59
C GLY A 207 -7.29 -25.67 -17.45
N ARG A 208 -6.00 -25.42 -17.73
CA ARG A 208 -4.97 -25.16 -16.72
C ARG A 208 -4.73 -23.67 -16.53
N ASP A 209 -4.23 -23.31 -15.34
CA ASP A 209 -3.86 -21.92 -15.03
C ASP A 209 -2.63 -21.45 -15.83
N ALA A 210 -2.60 -20.17 -16.20
CA ALA A 210 -1.52 -19.58 -16.97
C ALA A 210 -0.15 -19.72 -16.29
N SER A 211 -0.09 -19.81 -14.96
CA SER A 211 1.16 -20.01 -14.22
C SER A 211 1.79 -21.39 -14.45
N GLU A 212 1.00 -22.37 -14.85
CA GLU A 212 1.53 -23.68 -15.23
C GLU A 212 2.27 -23.65 -16.57
N HIS A 213 1.89 -22.71 -17.44
CA HIS A 213 2.46 -22.55 -18.78
C HIS A 213 3.54 -21.46 -18.89
N SER A 214 3.68 -20.61 -17.86
CA SER A 214 4.62 -19.51 -17.85
C SER A 214 5.45 -19.48 -16.57
N ALA A 215 6.77 -19.61 -16.72
CA ALA A 215 7.71 -19.41 -15.62
C ALA A 215 7.66 -17.97 -15.07
N LEU A 216 7.42 -17.00 -15.95
CA LEU A 216 7.27 -15.58 -15.58
C LEU A 216 6.06 -15.37 -14.68
N ILE A 217 4.88 -15.88 -15.04
CA ILE A 217 3.68 -15.76 -14.21
C ILE A 217 3.87 -16.50 -12.89
N ARG A 218 4.52 -17.65 -12.89
CA ARG A 218 4.86 -18.39 -11.67
C ARG A 218 5.77 -17.60 -10.73
N SER A 219 6.76 -16.90 -11.27
CA SER A 219 7.62 -15.99 -10.51
C SER A 219 6.83 -14.83 -9.88
N LEU A 220 5.89 -14.24 -10.63
CA LEU A 220 5.01 -13.19 -10.12
C LEU A 220 4.04 -13.65 -9.01
N ALA A 221 3.80 -14.95 -8.89
CA ALA A 221 2.96 -15.52 -7.84
C ALA A 221 3.66 -15.60 -6.47
N GLN A 222 4.98 -15.42 -6.42
CA GLN A 222 5.72 -15.41 -5.16
C GLN A 222 5.34 -14.19 -4.31
N PRO A 223 5.22 -14.35 -2.98
CA PRO A 223 4.99 -13.23 -2.09
C PRO A 223 6.13 -12.22 -2.17
N ASN A 224 5.77 -10.95 -2.23
CA ASN A 224 6.71 -9.85 -2.07
C ASN A 224 6.22 -8.99 -0.91
N GLU A 225 6.92 -9.11 0.22
CA GLU A 225 6.62 -8.36 1.43
C GLU A 225 7.79 -7.46 1.77
N ARG A 226 7.49 -6.21 2.06
CA ARG A 226 8.48 -5.24 2.53
C ARG A 226 7.85 -4.25 3.48
N CYS A 227 8.66 -3.72 4.35
CA CYS A 227 8.29 -2.69 5.29
C CYS A 227 8.92 -1.36 4.89
N LEU A 228 8.18 -0.28 5.09
CA LEU A 228 8.65 1.10 4.99
C LEU A 228 8.53 1.74 6.37
N ILE A 229 9.60 2.35 6.84
CA ILE A 229 9.61 3.13 8.08
C ILE A 229 9.87 4.58 7.71
N PHE A 230 9.07 5.48 8.26
CA PHE A 230 9.18 6.92 8.03
C PHE A 230 9.41 7.63 9.36
N VAL A 231 10.35 8.56 9.34
CA VAL A 231 10.75 9.38 10.49
C VAL A 231 10.89 10.85 10.08
N PRO A 232 10.97 11.81 10.99
CA PRO A 232 11.28 13.21 10.69
C PRO A 232 12.56 13.34 9.86
N GLU A 233 12.61 14.35 8.99
CA GLU A 233 13.68 14.51 8.00
C GLU A 233 15.05 14.73 8.63
N ASP A 234 15.09 15.50 9.70
CA ASP A 234 16.30 15.90 10.40
C ASP A 234 17.02 14.75 11.13
N VAL A 235 16.29 13.74 11.59
CA VAL A 235 16.86 12.55 12.26
C VAL A 235 17.01 11.35 11.34
N ARG A 236 16.55 11.43 10.09
CA ARG A 236 16.53 10.29 9.16
C ARG A 236 17.89 9.64 8.97
N ASP A 237 18.94 10.44 8.69
CA ASP A 237 20.26 9.90 8.35
C ASP A 237 20.95 9.26 9.56
N GLU A 238 20.61 9.70 10.78
CA GLU A 238 21.03 9.06 12.02
C GLU A 238 20.32 7.72 12.21
N MET A 239 18.99 7.71 12.08
CA MET A 239 18.19 6.49 12.19
C MET A 239 18.60 5.43 11.14
N GLU A 240 18.91 5.85 9.91
CA GLU A 240 19.41 4.93 8.88
C GLU A 240 20.73 4.26 9.30
N ARG A 241 21.65 4.98 9.92
CA ARG A 241 22.91 4.43 10.41
C ARG A 241 22.67 3.44 11.54
N SER A 242 21.89 3.84 12.53
CA SER A 242 21.57 3.01 13.70
C SER A 242 20.88 1.72 13.30
N VAL A 243 19.86 1.79 12.44
CA VAL A 243 19.14 0.61 11.95
C VAL A 243 20.07 -0.33 11.18
N ARG A 244 20.95 0.19 10.32
CA ARG A 244 21.94 -0.64 9.61
C ARG A 244 22.88 -1.38 10.56
N GLU A 245 23.21 -0.79 11.69
CA GLU A 245 24.01 -1.45 12.73
C GLU A 245 23.21 -2.53 13.46
N TRP A 246 21.96 -2.25 13.78
CA TRP A 246 21.10 -3.18 14.51
C TRP A 246 20.71 -4.43 13.72
N ILE A 247 20.63 -4.34 12.39
CA ILE A 247 20.28 -5.48 11.51
C ILE A 247 21.51 -6.24 10.99
N LYS A 248 22.75 -5.78 11.25
CA LYS A 248 23.93 -6.57 10.91
C LYS A 248 23.88 -7.91 11.62
N PRO A 249 24.05 -9.05 10.93
CA PRO A 249 24.13 -10.33 11.61
C PRO A 249 25.29 -10.27 12.61
N THR A 250 24.99 -10.63 13.86
CA THR A 250 26.05 -10.80 14.87
C THR A 250 27.00 -11.86 14.35
N GLN A 251 28.29 -11.57 14.22
CA GLN A 251 29.31 -12.49 13.66
C GLN A 251 29.42 -13.83 14.39
N SER A 252 28.65 -14.05 15.46
CA SER A 252 28.64 -15.30 16.23
C SER A 252 27.76 -16.42 15.64
N SER A 253 26.95 -16.18 14.61
CA SER A 253 26.10 -17.25 14.03
C SER A 253 26.71 -17.93 12.78
N LEU A 254 27.81 -17.43 12.25
CA LEU A 254 28.50 -18.02 11.09
C LEU A 254 29.59 -19.04 11.46
N ALA A 255 29.89 -19.24 12.74
CA ALA A 255 30.92 -20.17 13.21
C ALA A 255 30.40 -21.57 13.57
N GLN A 256 29.16 -21.92 13.20
CA GLN A 256 28.58 -23.24 13.49
C GLN A 256 28.33 -24.13 12.25
N PHE A 257 28.88 -23.76 11.09
CA PHE A 257 28.80 -24.56 9.87
C PHE A 257 30.16 -24.72 9.15
N ASP A 258 31.22 -24.94 9.92
CA ASP A 258 32.48 -25.53 9.44
C ASP A 258 32.69 -26.91 10.07
#